data_e0c5ef136c9625ac57b26e6958dce769
#
_entry.id   e0c5ef136c9625ac57b26e6958dce769
#
_cell.length_a   1.000
_cell.length_b   1.000
_cell.length_c   1.000
_cell.angle_alpha   90.00
_cell.angle_beta   90.00
_cell.angle_gamma   90.00
#
_symmetry.space_group_name_H-M   'P 1'
#
loop_
_entity.id
_entity.type
_entity.pdbx_description
1 polymer ?
#
loop_
_entity_poly.entity_id
_entity_poly.type
_entity_poly.pdbx_seq_one_letter_code
_entity_poly.pdbx_strand_id
1 'polypeptide(L)'
;EILQDLTFDRIAGIPYGSLPTATGLSLRLNHPMIFPRKEVKAHGTRRVIEGHFEPGETVVVVDDILISGKSVMEGAAKLESGGLNVQDIVVFIDHEGGVKNRLKDNGYQAHSVLTISEITQTLYQAGRITQEQFQAFNHSIQ
;
A
#
# COMPACT_ATOMS: atom_id res chain seq x y z
N GLU A 1 10.10 -2.22 -10.67
CA GLU A 1 10.85 -0.94 -10.83
C GLU A 1 10.77 -0.10 -9.56
N ILE A 2 9.58 0.33 -9.07
CA ILE A 2 9.48 1.20 -7.89
C ILE A 2 10.26 0.64 -6.68
N LEU A 3 10.04 -0.63 -6.34
CA LEU A 3 10.68 -1.27 -5.18
C LEU A 3 12.21 -1.41 -5.33
N GLN A 4 12.73 -1.45 -6.56
CA GLN A 4 14.16 -1.56 -6.81
C GLN A 4 14.92 -0.29 -6.42
N ASP A 5 14.24 0.85 -6.40
CA ASP A 5 14.82 2.15 -6.03
C ASP A 5 14.67 2.46 -4.53
N LEU A 6 14.01 1.58 -3.77
CA LEU A 6 13.80 1.73 -2.34
C LEU A 6 14.71 0.81 -1.53
N THR A 7 15.04 1.25 -0.33
CA THR A 7 15.83 0.46 0.63
C THR A 7 14.93 -0.07 1.73
N PHE A 8 14.85 -1.38 1.87
CA PHE A 8 14.05 -2.06 2.89
C PHE A 8 14.58 -3.46 3.17
N ASP A 9 14.27 -3.99 4.34
CA ASP A 9 14.64 -5.35 4.77
C ASP A 9 13.48 -6.34 4.53
N ARG A 10 12.24 -5.89 4.70
CA ARG A 10 11.04 -6.73 4.65
C ARG A 10 9.96 -6.08 3.78
N ILE A 11 9.10 -6.92 3.20
CA ILE A 11 7.89 -6.50 2.50
C ILE A 11 6.70 -6.82 3.41
N ALA A 12 5.84 -5.84 3.66
CA ALA A 12 4.60 -6.05 4.40
C ALA A 12 3.39 -5.85 3.50
N GLY A 13 2.58 -6.90 3.35
CA GLY A 13 1.30 -6.81 2.64
C GLY A 13 0.17 -6.42 3.58
N ILE A 14 -0.71 -5.53 3.13
CA ILE A 14 -1.92 -5.18 3.89
C ILE A 14 -2.99 -6.26 3.66
N PRO A 15 -3.47 -6.92 4.74
CA PRO A 15 -4.53 -7.94 4.60
C PRO A 15 -5.85 -7.34 4.10
N TYR A 16 -6.64 -8.09 3.35
CA TYR A 16 -6.27 -9.41 2.82
C TYR A 16 -5.91 -9.35 1.33
N GLY A 17 -6.43 -8.39 0.59
CA GLY A 17 -6.37 -8.30 -0.87
C GLY A 17 -4.96 -8.21 -1.44
N SER A 18 -4.04 -7.58 -0.74
CA SER A 18 -2.67 -7.40 -1.21
C SER A 18 -1.68 -8.48 -0.77
N LEU A 19 -2.10 -9.48 0.03
CA LEU A 19 -1.24 -10.57 0.43
C LEU A 19 -0.70 -11.39 -0.75
N PRO A 20 -1.50 -11.75 -1.76
CA PRO A 20 -0.97 -12.42 -2.95
C PRO A 20 0.09 -11.60 -3.70
N THR A 21 -0.14 -10.31 -3.86
CA THR A 21 0.81 -9.40 -4.50
C THR A 21 2.12 -9.30 -3.71
N ALA A 22 2.03 -9.13 -2.40
CA ALA A 22 3.19 -9.08 -1.52
C ALA A 22 3.98 -10.39 -1.54
N THR A 23 3.30 -11.54 -1.58
CA THR A 23 3.92 -12.85 -1.73
C THR A 23 4.69 -12.96 -3.04
N GLY A 24 4.07 -12.57 -4.16
CA GLY A 24 4.72 -12.56 -5.47
C GLY A 24 5.96 -11.66 -5.51
N LEU A 25 5.88 -10.48 -4.92
CA LEU A 25 7.01 -9.55 -4.80
C LEU A 25 8.14 -10.12 -3.93
N SER A 26 7.78 -10.73 -2.80
CA SER A 26 8.74 -11.39 -1.90
C SER A 26 9.57 -12.45 -2.62
N LEU A 27 8.90 -13.32 -3.37
CA LEU A 27 9.56 -14.38 -4.13
C LEU A 27 10.43 -13.81 -5.26
N ARG A 28 9.93 -12.82 -6.00
CA ARG A 28 10.63 -12.25 -7.14
C ARG A 28 11.85 -11.42 -6.74
N LEU A 29 11.76 -10.68 -5.64
CA LEU A 29 12.82 -9.79 -5.16
C LEU A 29 13.73 -10.46 -4.12
N ASN A 30 13.41 -11.68 -3.71
CA ASN A 30 14.10 -12.41 -2.65
C ASN A 30 14.20 -11.61 -1.34
N HIS A 31 13.10 -10.97 -0.96
CA HIS A 31 12.93 -10.30 0.33
C HIS A 31 11.88 -11.00 1.17
N PRO A 32 12.12 -11.24 2.46
CA PRO A 32 11.14 -11.86 3.33
C PRO A 32 9.86 -11.02 3.45
N MET A 33 8.73 -11.71 3.58
CA MET A 33 7.41 -11.08 3.73
C MET A 33 6.90 -11.26 5.15
N ILE A 34 6.27 -10.21 5.66
CA ILE A 34 5.50 -10.17 6.89
C ILE A 34 4.15 -9.50 6.61
N PHE A 35 3.22 -9.55 7.53
CA PHE A 35 2.01 -8.74 7.42
C PHE A 35 1.39 -8.43 8.79
N PRO A 36 0.80 -7.24 8.97
CA PRO A 36 0.04 -6.91 10.16
C PRO A 36 -1.27 -7.69 10.13
N ARG A 37 -1.65 -8.29 11.26
CA ARG A 37 -2.93 -8.99 11.37
C ARG A 37 -4.08 -7.98 11.36
N LYS A 38 -5.14 -8.30 10.64
CA LYS A 38 -6.35 -7.47 10.62
C LYS A 38 -7.09 -7.56 11.97
N GLU A 39 -7.10 -8.77 12.55
CA GLU A 39 -7.78 -9.06 13.81
C GLU A 39 -6.77 -9.56 14.84
N VAL A 40 -6.86 -9.05 16.08
CA VAL A 40 -6.09 -9.55 17.22
C VAL A 40 -6.91 -10.65 17.88
N LYS A 41 -6.37 -11.89 17.95
CA LYS A 41 -7.03 -12.99 18.64
C LYS A 41 -7.21 -12.67 20.12
N ALA A 42 -8.42 -12.91 20.66
CA ALA A 42 -8.73 -12.75 22.07
C ALA A 42 -7.97 -13.74 22.98
N HIS A 43 -7.55 -14.90 22.43
CA HIS A 43 -6.86 -15.97 23.14
C HIS A 43 -5.67 -16.49 22.35
N GLY A 44 -4.56 -16.74 23.02
CA GLY A 44 -3.29 -17.22 22.46
C GLY A 44 -2.20 -16.16 22.44
N THR A 45 -1.13 -16.38 21.67
CA THR A 45 -0.09 -15.38 21.46
C THR A 45 -0.71 -14.18 20.75
N ARG A 46 -0.74 -13.03 21.42
CA ARG A 46 -1.26 -11.75 20.89
C ARG A 46 -0.31 -11.17 19.83
N ARG A 47 0.04 -11.96 18.83
CA ARG A 47 0.85 -11.48 17.72
C ARG A 47 0.04 -10.54 16.85
N VAL A 48 0.51 -9.32 16.73
CA VAL A 48 -0.06 -8.29 15.85
C VAL A 48 0.51 -8.40 14.43
N ILE A 49 1.70 -8.99 14.30
CA ILE A 49 2.44 -9.16 13.05
C ILE A 49 2.73 -10.63 12.82
N GLU A 50 2.44 -11.12 11.62
CA GLU A 50 2.80 -12.46 11.17
C GLU A 50 4.07 -12.42 10.34
N GLY A 51 4.90 -13.45 10.50
CA GLY A 51 6.19 -13.60 9.86
C GLY A 51 7.35 -13.31 10.80
N HIS A 52 8.55 -13.56 10.30
CA HIS A 52 9.79 -13.32 11.05
C HIS A 52 10.35 -11.95 10.72
N PHE A 53 10.72 -11.20 11.74
CA PHE A 53 11.36 -9.89 11.63
C PHE A 53 12.18 -9.58 12.88
N GLU A 54 13.12 -8.65 12.76
CA GLU A 54 13.88 -8.12 13.88
C GLU A 54 13.51 -6.64 14.12
N PRO A 55 13.39 -6.22 15.40
CA PRO A 55 13.21 -4.80 15.72
C PRO A 55 14.32 -3.92 15.11
N GLY A 56 13.94 -2.75 14.58
CA GLY A 56 14.86 -1.84 13.91
C GLY A 56 14.98 -2.04 12.41
N GLU A 57 14.47 -3.15 11.87
CA GLU A 57 14.42 -3.33 10.41
C GLU A 57 13.45 -2.35 9.76
N THR A 58 13.73 -2.01 8.50
CA THR A 58 12.87 -1.18 7.66
C THR A 58 11.97 -2.05 6.80
N VAL A 59 10.69 -1.70 6.77
CA VAL A 59 9.70 -2.43 5.99
C VAL A 59 9.00 -1.51 4.99
N VAL A 60 8.85 -1.99 3.75
CA VAL A 60 8.00 -1.36 2.75
C VAL A 60 6.59 -1.96 2.84
N VAL A 61 5.59 -1.10 2.95
CA VAL A 61 4.18 -1.49 2.97
C VAL A 61 3.64 -1.56 1.55
N VAL A 62 2.96 -2.64 1.22
CA VAL A 62 2.36 -2.87 -0.09
C VAL A 62 0.85 -3.03 0.04
N ASP A 63 0.10 -2.26 -0.74
CA ASP A 63 -1.36 -2.40 -0.85
C ASP A 63 -1.79 -2.32 -2.33
N ASP A 64 -3.03 -2.67 -2.60
CA ASP A 64 -3.58 -2.68 -3.95
C ASP A 64 -4.07 -1.29 -4.39
N ILE A 65 -4.84 -0.62 -3.56
CA ILE A 65 -5.42 0.69 -3.87
C ILE A 65 -5.36 1.64 -2.67
N LEU A 66 -5.06 2.89 -2.95
CA LEU A 66 -5.02 3.96 -1.98
C LEU A 66 -6.22 4.89 -2.18
N ILE A 67 -7.22 4.80 -1.30
CA ILE A 67 -8.42 5.65 -1.35
C ILE A 67 -8.42 6.64 -0.17
N SER A 68 -8.60 6.14 1.05
CA SER A 68 -8.60 6.98 2.26
C SER A 68 -7.25 7.00 3.01
N GLY A 69 -6.40 6.01 2.75
CA GLY A 69 -5.16 5.77 3.48
C GLY A 69 -5.34 5.10 4.84
N LYS A 70 -6.58 4.83 5.25
CA LYS A 70 -6.87 4.25 6.57
C LYS A 70 -6.18 2.89 6.76
N SER A 71 -6.35 1.97 5.83
CA SER A 71 -5.79 0.62 5.93
C SER A 71 -4.26 0.61 6.01
N VAL A 72 -3.61 1.41 5.17
CA VAL A 72 -2.14 1.49 5.16
C VAL A 72 -1.61 2.18 6.43
N MET A 73 -2.29 3.19 6.96
CA MET A 73 -1.91 3.84 8.21
C MET A 73 -2.10 2.93 9.42
N GLU A 74 -3.20 2.20 9.49
CA GLU A 74 -3.44 1.20 10.54
C GLU A 74 -2.41 0.07 10.47
N GLY A 75 -2.11 -0.41 9.27
CA GLY A 75 -1.08 -1.43 9.05
C GLY A 75 0.31 -0.94 9.45
N ALA A 76 0.69 0.26 9.04
CA ALA A 76 1.97 0.88 9.42
C ALA A 76 2.09 1.04 10.93
N ALA A 77 1.06 1.53 11.61
CA ALA A 77 1.06 1.67 13.07
C ALA A 77 1.25 0.32 13.78
N LYS A 78 0.64 -0.75 13.29
CA LYS A 78 0.85 -2.11 13.83
C LYS A 78 2.29 -2.60 13.64
N LEU A 79 2.87 -2.36 12.47
CA LEU A 79 4.27 -2.71 12.18
C LEU A 79 5.23 -1.93 13.07
N GLU A 80 5.01 -0.64 13.21
CA GLU A 80 5.80 0.24 14.09
C GLU A 80 5.68 -0.17 15.58
N SER A 81 4.53 -0.65 16.01
CA SER A 81 4.34 -1.18 17.37
C SER A 81 5.21 -2.40 17.67
N GLY A 82 5.64 -3.12 16.63
CA GLY A 82 6.59 -4.23 16.73
C GLY A 82 8.06 -3.81 16.68
N GLY A 83 8.34 -2.51 16.58
CA GLY A 83 9.71 -1.97 16.50
C GLY A 83 10.25 -1.84 15.08
N LEU A 84 9.40 -1.96 14.07
CA LEU A 84 9.79 -1.79 12.67
C LEU A 84 9.72 -0.31 12.25
N ASN A 85 10.52 0.05 11.24
CA ASN A 85 10.50 1.37 10.65
C ASN A 85 9.73 1.33 9.32
N VAL A 86 8.67 2.12 9.19
CA VAL A 86 7.91 2.28 7.96
C VAL A 86 8.22 3.64 7.36
N GLN A 87 8.79 3.66 6.15
CA GLN A 87 9.09 4.89 5.42
C GLN A 87 8.27 4.96 4.12
N ASP A 88 8.23 3.87 3.38
CA ASP A 88 7.64 3.81 2.06
C ASP A 88 6.40 2.92 2.03
N ILE A 89 5.38 3.40 1.32
CA ILE A 89 4.15 2.69 1.01
C ILE A 89 4.02 2.63 -0.50
N VAL A 90 3.85 1.44 -1.05
CA VAL A 90 3.71 1.21 -2.48
C VAL A 90 2.35 0.62 -2.77
N VAL A 91 1.59 1.27 -3.64
CA VAL A 91 0.26 0.81 -4.06
C VAL A 91 0.21 0.63 -5.56
N PHE A 92 -0.71 -0.20 -6.03
CA PHE A 92 -0.92 -0.34 -7.46
C PHE A 92 -1.64 0.87 -8.03
N ILE A 93 -2.76 1.26 -7.41
CA ILE A 93 -3.60 2.38 -7.86
C ILE A 93 -3.72 3.42 -6.76
N ASP A 94 -3.41 4.66 -7.09
CA ASP A 94 -3.74 5.82 -6.27
C ASP A 94 -5.06 6.42 -6.77
N HIS A 95 -6.07 6.42 -5.91
CA HIS A 95 -7.36 7.05 -6.20
C HIS A 95 -7.31 8.59 -6.14
N GLU A 96 -6.15 9.14 -5.78
CA GLU A 96 -5.91 10.58 -5.63
C GLU A 96 -6.67 11.18 -4.41
N GLY A 97 -7.25 12.37 -4.52
CA GLY A 97 -7.96 12.98 -3.37
C GLY A 97 -7.07 13.44 -2.22
N GLY A 98 -5.80 13.73 -2.48
CA GLY A 98 -4.87 14.28 -1.48
C GLY A 98 -4.35 13.28 -0.44
N VAL A 99 -4.59 11.98 -0.61
CA VAL A 99 -4.17 10.94 0.36
C VAL A 99 -2.65 10.87 0.49
N LYS A 100 -1.91 11.01 -0.62
CA LYS A 100 -0.44 11.03 -0.57
C LYS A 100 0.11 12.15 0.31
N ASN A 101 -0.50 13.33 0.27
CA ASN A 101 -0.09 14.45 1.12
C ASN A 101 -0.37 14.14 2.60
N ARG A 102 -1.54 13.57 2.91
CA ARG A 102 -1.85 13.14 4.29
C ARG A 102 -0.88 12.08 4.80
N LEU A 103 -0.47 11.14 3.97
CA LEU A 103 0.53 10.13 4.34
C LEU A 103 1.90 10.79 4.57
N LYS A 104 2.29 11.72 3.72
CA LYS A 104 3.53 12.50 3.87
C LYS A 104 3.55 13.29 5.17
N ASP A 105 2.44 13.92 5.55
CA ASP A 105 2.29 14.65 6.80
C ASP A 105 2.44 13.73 8.03
N ASN A 106 2.15 12.44 7.86
CA ASN A 106 2.35 11.41 8.89
C ASN A 106 3.71 10.69 8.78
N GLY A 107 4.61 11.16 7.93
CA GLY A 107 5.96 10.62 7.80
C GLY A 107 6.12 9.46 6.80
N TYR A 108 5.11 9.17 5.98
CA TYR A 108 5.15 8.09 4.99
C TYR A 108 5.25 8.63 3.58
N GLN A 109 6.16 8.08 2.79
CA GLN A 109 6.27 8.37 1.36
C GLN A 109 5.46 7.33 0.56
N ALA A 110 4.40 7.77 -0.10
CA ALA A 110 3.57 6.89 -0.93
C ALA A 110 4.00 6.92 -2.40
N HIS A 111 4.04 5.75 -3.00
CA HIS A 111 4.35 5.51 -4.42
C HIS A 111 3.21 4.72 -5.05
N SER A 112 2.87 5.01 -6.28
CA SER A 112 1.85 4.27 -7.03
C SER A 112 2.33 3.90 -8.42
N VAL A 113 1.83 2.77 -8.92
CA VAL A 113 2.08 2.36 -10.31
C VAL A 113 1.25 3.19 -11.26
N LEU A 114 -0.03 3.40 -10.93
CA LEU A 114 -1.00 4.17 -11.71
C LEU A 114 -1.82 5.08 -10.79
N THR A 115 -2.29 6.19 -11.34
CA THR A 115 -3.34 7.00 -10.75
C THR A 115 -4.69 6.73 -11.41
N ILE A 116 -5.78 7.05 -10.73
CA ILE A 116 -7.12 6.92 -11.33
C ILE A 116 -7.27 7.86 -12.52
N SER A 117 -6.64 9.05 -12.48
CA SER A 117 -6.62 9.99 -13.60
C SER A 117 -5.92 9.41 -14.84
N GLU A 118 -4.78 8.75 -14.68
CA GLU A 118 -4.07 8.08 -15.79
C GLU A 118 -4.92 6.97 -16.39
N ILE A 119 -5.58 6.17 -15.54
CA ILE A 119 -6.46 5.08 -16.00
C ILE A 119 -7.64 5.64 -16.80
N THR A 120 -8.36 6.63 -16.26
CA THR A 120 -9.54 7.20 -16.91
C THR A 120 -9.18 7.91 -18.20
N GLN A 121 -8.07 8.65 -18.23
CA GLN A 121 -7.56 9.30 -19.45
C GLN A 121 -7.24 8.28 -20.54
N THR A 122 -6.56 7.19 -20.18
CA THR A 122 -6.21 6.12 -21.12
C THR A 122 -7.46 5.43 -21.68
N LEU A 123 -8.44 5.14 -20.83
CA LEU A 123 -9.70 4.52 -21.25
C LEU A 123 -10.50 5.45 -22.18
N TYR A 124 -10.52 6.75 -21.89
CA TYR A 124 -11.20 7.73 -22.74
C TYR A 124 -10.53 7.84 -24.11
N GLN A 125 -9.21 7.95 -24.14
CA GLN A 125 -8.44 8.00 -25.41
C GLN A 125 -8.60 6.73 -26.25
N ALA A 126 -8.75 5.58 -25.60
CA ALA A 126 -9.00 4.29 -26.25
C ALA A 126 -10.47 4.08 -26.67
N GLY A 127 -11.36 5.07 -26.42
CA GLY A 127 -12.78 4.97 -26.75
C GLY A 127 -13.54 3.93 -25.91
N ARG A 128 -13.02 3.58 -24.73
CA ARG A 128 -13.60 2.58 -23.83
C ARG A 128 -14.62 3.16 -22.86
N ILE A 129 -14.56 4.46 -22.63
CA ILE A 129 -15.53 5.22 -21.84
C ILE A 129 -15.98 6.45 -22.63
N THR A 130 -17.20 6.92 -22.34
CA THR A 130 -17.76 8.11 -22.99
C THR A 130 -17.19 9.39 -22.37
N GLN A 131 -17.35 10.51 -23.05
CA GLN A 131 -16.99 11.82 -22.51
C GLN A 131 -17.74 12.14 -21.21
N GLU A 132 -18.99 11.77 -21.14
CA GLU A 132 -19.82 11.95 -19.94
C GLU A 132 -19.25 11.14 -18.74
N GLN A 133 -18.90 9.88 -18.97
CA GLN A 133 -18.27 9.05 -17.96
C GLN A 133 -16.91 9.61 -17.53
N PHE A 134 -16.09 10.05 -18.47
CA PHE A 134 -14.80 10.67 -18.18
C PHE A 134 -14.96 11.93 -17.31
N GLN A 135 -15.91 12.81 -17.64
CA GLN A 135 -16.20 14.00 -16.86
C GLN A 135 -16.71 13.67 -15.44
N ALA A 136 -17.55 12.66 -15.32
CA ALA A 136 -18.07 12.20 -14.02
C ALA A 136 -16.93 11.72 -13.10
N PHE A 137 -15.95 10.98 -13.62
CA PHE A 137 -14.77 10.58 -12.88
C PHE A 137 -13.93 11.78 -12.42
N ASN A 138 -13.68 12.74 -13.29
CA ASN A 138 -12.89 13.91 -12.94
C ASN A 138 -13.52 14.75 -11.83
N HIS A 139 -14.85 14.83 -11.75
CA HIS A 139 -15.56 15.52 -10.67
C HIS A 139 -15.51 14.75 -9.34
N SER A 140 -15.39 13.44 -9.38
CA SER A 140 -15.35 12.61 -8.16
C SER A 140 -13.98 12.60 -7.45
N ILE A 141 -12.93 13.08 -8.13
CA ILE A 141 -11.55 13.09 -7.64
C ILE A 141 -11.21 14.44 -6.94
N GLN A 142 -11.98 15.48 -7.23
CA GLN A 142 -11.84 16.80 -6.60
C GLN A 142 -12.52 16.84 -5.24
#